data_b1125895f94a9a8163282571c6919deb
#
_entry.id   b1125895f94a9a8163282571c6919deb
#
_cell.length_a   1.000
_cell.length_b   1.000
_cell.length_c   1.000
_cell.angle_alpha   90.00
_cell.angle_beta   90.00
_cell.angle_gamma   90.00
#
_symmetry.space_group_name_H-M   'P 1'
#
loop_
_entity.id
_entity.type
_entity.pdbx_description
1 polymer ?
#
loop_
_entity_poly.entity_id
_entity_poly.type
_entity_poly.pdbx_seq_one_letter_code
_entity_poly.pdbx_strand_id
1 'polypeptide(L)'
;MAGGGNWPFKKNSKVLYLGSAEGNTISYLSEICTTNTITAVEVSAVAMAELLELAKTKENIIPCLNDAHFPEKYRIQANNPKIIYQDIAQNDQVDIFIRNCNYFKPKCAFLMLKTQSISGKNKTIFEDTKIKLNKIFKNVEIININKWAKGHSAYYIE
;
A
#
# COMPACT_ATOMS: atom_id res chain seq x y z
N MET A 1 21.21 -8.69 -2.42
CA MET A 1 20.32 -8.17 -1.37
C MET A 1 20.35 -6.66 -1.51
N ALA A 2 19.23 -6.05 -1.89
CA ALA A 2 19.09 -4.60 -1.92
C ALA A 2 19.07 -4.09 -0.48
N GLY A 3 19.80 -3.02 -0.21
CA GLY A 3 20.15 -2.39 1.04
C GLY A 3 19.22 -2.62 2.23
N GLY A 4 19.83 -2.76 3.39
CA GLY A 4 19.19 -3.09 4.66
C GLY A 4 18.21 -2.06 5.20
N GLY A 5 17.14 -1.81 4.46
CA GLY A 5 15.96 -1.15 5.00
C GLY A 5 15.23 -2.12 5.95
N ASN A 6 14.73 -1.62 7.04
CA ASN A 6 13.94 -2.37 8.00
C ASN A 6 12.70 -2.95 7.29
N TRP A 7 12.75 -4.23 6.89
CA TRP A 7 11.58 -4.95 6.37
C TRP A 7 10.56 -5.14 7.50
N PRO A 8 9.43 -4.43 7.50
CA PRO A 8 8.56 -4.39 8.67
C PRO A 8 7.55 -5.53 8.72
N PHE A 9 7.36 -6.25 7.60
CA PHE A 9 6.39 -7.35 7.55
C PHE A 9 6.93 -8.55 8.32
N LYS A 10 6.17 -8.95 9.33
CA LYS A 10 6.45 -10.07 10.22
C LYS A 10 5.21 -10.97 10.29
N LYS A 11 5.38 -12.15 10.84
CA LYS A 11 4.32 -13.14 11.01
C LYS A 11 3.04 -12.56 11.63
N ASN A 12 3.17 -11.66 12.61
CA ASN A 12 2.07 -11.03 13.33
C ASN A 12 1.71 -9.62 12.84
N SER A 13 2.14 -9.22 11.66
CA SER A 13 1.82 -7.90 11.11
C SER A 13 0.36 -7.83 10.68
N LYS A 14 -0.33 -6.78 11.12
CA LYS A 14 -1.66 -6.42 10.68
C LYS A 14 -1.56 -5.35 9.61
N VAL A 15 -2.01 -5.68 8.40
CA VAL A 15 -1.76 -4.89 7.21
C VAL A 15 -3.07 -4.39 6.61
N LEU A 16 -3.08 -3.13 6.21
CA LEU A 16 -4.06 -2.56 5.29
C LEU A 16 -3.40 -2.41 3.93
N TYR A 17 -3.90 -3.14 2.94
CA TYR A 17 -3.43 -3.10 1.57
C TYR A 17 -4.42 -2.31 0.71
N LEU A 18 -3.96 -1.22 0.11
CA LEU A 18 -4.76 -0.34 -0.73
C LEU A 18 -4.39 -0.55 -2.21
N GLY A 19 -5.39 -0.87 -3.03
CA GLY A 19 -5.20 -1.20 -4.45
C GLY A 19 -4.66 -2.61 -4.63
N SER A 20 -5.36 -3.60 -4.07
CA SER A 20 -4.91 -5.00 -4.08
C SER A 20 -5.03 -5.69 -5.42
N ALA A 21 -5.80 -5.11 -6.36
CA ALA A 21 -6.12 -5.71 -7.65
C ALA A 21 -6.57 -7.17 -7.48
N GLU A 22 -6.16 -8.06 -8.37
CA GLU A 22 -6.49 -9.50 -8.35
C GLU A 22 -5.77 -10.28 -7.24
N GLY A 23 -4.86 -9.64 -6.49
CA GLY A 23 -4.23 -10.24 -5.33
C GLY A 23 -2.82 -10.80 -5.54
N ASN A 24 -2.16 -10.52 -6.65
CA ASN A 24 -0.82 -11.07 -6.95
C ASN A 24 0.20 -10.76 -5.85
N THR A 25 0.39 -9.49 -5.50
CA THR A 25 1.37 -9.09 -4.47
C THR A 25 0.90 -9.48 -3.07
N ILE A 26 -0.39 -9.35 -2.77
CA ILE A 26 -0.94 -9.64 -1.45
C ILE A 26 -0.84 -11.13 -1.10
N SER A 27 -0.85 -12.02 -2.11
CA SER A 27 -0.68 -13.46 -1.89
C SER A 27 0.67 -13.78 -1.22
N TYR A 28 1.76 -13.10 -1.64
CA TYR A 28 3.08 -13.24 -0.99
C TYR A 28 3.09 -12.65 0.43
N LEU A 29 2.44 -11.51 0.64
CA LEU A 29 2.32 -10.92 1.98
C LEU A 29 1.53 -11.82 2.93
N SER A 30 0.52 -12.53 2.43
CA SER A 30 -0.27 -13.47 3.24
C SER A 30 0.57 -14.64 3.77
N GLU A 31 1.60 -15.07 3.03
CA GLU A 31 2.54 -16.11 3.45
C GLU A 31 3.53 -15.62 4.51
N ILE A 32 3.76 -14.31 4.58
CA ILE A 32 4.62 -13.70 5.60
C ILE A 32 3.82 -13.38 6.87
N CYS A 33 2.65 -12.77 6.72
CA CYS A 33 1.81 -12.27 7.82
C CYS A 33 0.81 -13.32 8.31
N THR A 34 1.28 -14.52 8.64
CA THR A 34 0.43 -15.72 8.85
C THR A 34 -0.41 -15.75 10.12
N THR A 35 -0.14 -14.91 11.10
CA THR A 35 -0.89 -14.90 12.39
C THR A 35 -1.76 -13.67 12.58
N ASN A 36 -1.92 -12.86 11.56
CA ASN A 36 -2.78 -11.68 11.58
C ASN A 36 -3.42 -11.46 10.19
N THR A 37 -4.32 -10.51 10.09
CA THR A 37 -5.10 -10.25 8.90
C THR A 37 -4.48 -9.19 8.00
N ILE A 38 -4.72 -9.33 6.70
CA ILE A 38 -4.43 -8.33 5.67
C ILE A 38 -5.77 -7.89 5.08
N THR A 39 -6.21 -6.67 5.38
CA THR A 39 -7.40 -6.11 4.76
C THR A 39 -7.02 -5.55 3.40
N ALA A 40 -7.63 -6.08 2.36
CA ALA A 40 -7.37 -5.78 0.96
C ALA A 40 -8.47 -4.91 0.38
N VAL A 41 -8.20 -3.61 0.23
CA VAL A 41 -9.15 -2.64 -0.34
C VAL A 41 -8.94 -2.55 -1.84
N GLU A 42 -10.00 -2.78 -2.60
CA GLU A 42 -10.03 -2.69 -4.05
C GLU A 42 -11.37 -2.07 -4.51
N VAL A 43 -11.30 -1.16 -5.48
CA VAL A 43 -12.46 -0.46 -6.01
C VAL A 43 -13.09 -1.16 -7.21
N SER A 44 -12.29 -1.92 -7.96
CA SER A 44 -12.75 -2.68 -9.12
C SER A 44 -13.51 -3.93 -8.70
N ALA A 45 -14.79 -4.02 -9.03
CA ALA A 45 -15.58 -5.21 -8.77
C ALA A 45 -15.07 -6.45 -9.54
N VAL A 46 -14.46 -6.24 -10.72
CA VAL A 46 -13.88 -7.33 -11.52
C VAL A 46 -12.66 -7.90 -10.82
N ALA A 47 -11.70 -7.06 -10.42
CA ALA A 47 -10.51 -7.48 -9.68
C ALA A 47 -10.89 -8.08 -8.31
N MET A 48 -11.90 -7.54 -7.66
CA MET A 48 -12.41 -8.07 -6.39
C MET A 48 -12.95 -9.51 -6.52
N ALA A 49 -13.55 -9.88 -7.66
CA ALA A 49 -14.02 -11.24 -7.87
C ALA A 49 -12.86 -12.25 -7.84
N GLU A 50 -11.72 -11.92 -8.46
CA GLU A 50 -10.52 -12.76 -8.43
C GLU A 50 -9.88 -12.78 -7.04
N LEU A 51 -9.84 -11.64 -6.36
CA LEU A 51 -9.35 -11.54 -4.98
C LEU A 51 -10.18 -12.37 -4.00
N LEU A 52 -11.50 -12.47 -4.20
CA LEU A 52 -12.38 -13.33 -3.40
C LEU A 52 -12.06 -14.82 -3.60
N GLU A 53 -11.72 -15.24 -4.82
CA GLU A 53 -11.28 -16.62 -5.07
C GLU A 53 -9.93 -16.90 -4.36
N LEU A 54 -8.99 -15.97 -4.40
CA LEU A 54 -7.74 -16.09 -3.66
C LEU A 54 -7.98 -16.21 -2.15
N ALA A 55 -8.88 -15.41 -1.59
CA ALA A 55 -9.18 -15.39 -0.16
C ALA A 55 -9.78 -16.72 0.35
N LYS A 56 -10.39 -17.55 -0.52
CA LYS A 56 -10.83 -18.89 -0.15
C LYS A 56 -9.68 -19.81 0.23
N THR A 57 -8.48 -19.56 -0.30
CA THR A 57 -7.25 -20.32 -0.03
C THR A 57 -6.29 -19.64 0.92
N LYS A 58 -6.46 -18.34 1.15
CA LYS A 58 -5.63 -17.48 1.99
C LYS A 58 -6.50 -16.83 3.07
N GLU A 59 -6.84 -17.59 4.11
CA GLU A 59 -7.83 -17.21 5.16
C GLU A 59 -7.49 -15.91 5.91
N ASN A 60 -6.22 -15.49 5.88
CA ASN A 60 -5.78 -14.24 6.48
C ASN A 60 -5.97 -12.99 5.60
N ILE A 61 -6.44 -13.14 4.35
CA ILE A 61 -6.83 -12.02 3.49
C ILE A 61 -8.31 -11.70 3.72
N ILE A 62 -8.61 -10.44 4.01
CA ILE A 62 -9.97 -9.91 4.14
C ILE A 62 -10.25 -9.00 2.94
N PRO A 63 -10.95 -9.47 1.91
CA PRO A 63 -11.34 -8.64 0.77
C PRO A 63 -12.32 -7.54 1.21
N CYS A 64 -12.14 -6.33 0.68
CA CYS A 64 -12.97 -5.18 1.00
C CYS A 64 -13.21 -4.34 -0.26
N LEU A 65 -14.37 -4.51 -0.89
CA LEU A 65 -14.79 -3.71 -2.04
C LEU A 65 -15.14 -2.31 -1.58
N ASN A 66 -14.19 -1.40 -1.70
CA ASN A 66 -14.33 -0.01 -1.28
C ASN A 66 -13.36 0.91 -2.04
N ASP A 67 -13.66 2.20 -2.01
CA ASP A 67 -12.78 3.23 -2.54
C ASP A 67 -11.81 3.72 -1.45
N ALA A 68 -10.50 3.63 -1.73
CA ALA A 68 -9.44 4.04 -0.81
C ALA A 68 -9.43 5.54 -0.45
N HIS A 69 -10.20 6.36 -1.17
CA HIS A 69 -10.43 7.77 -0.80
C HIS A 69 -11.20 7.94 0.52
N PHE A 70 -11.94 6.92 0.96
CA PHE A 70 -12.89 7.00 2.08
C PHE A 70 -12.52 6.01 3.19
N PRO A 71 -11.42 6.23 3.96
CA PRO A 71 -10.95 5.30 4.99
C PRO A 71 -11.99 4.98 6.06
N GLU A 72 -12.92 5.89 6.32
CA GLU A 72 -14.00 5.71 7.28
C GLU A 72 -14.96 4.57 6.90
N LYS A 73 -15.09 4.27 5.59
CA LYS A 73 -16.01 3.24 5.10
C LYS A 73 -15.53 1.81 5.37
N TYR A 74 -14.23 1.62 5.52
CA TYR A 74 -13.63 0.30 5.79
C TYR A 74 -12.84 0.23 7.10
N ARG A 75 -13.07 1.19 8.00
CA ARG A 75 -12.39 1.22 9.30
C ARG A 75 -12.58 -0.04 10.14
N ILE A 76 -13.77 -0.67 10.05
CA ILE A 76 -14.11 -1.87 10.82
C ILE A 76 -13.31 -3.06 10.30
N GLN A 77 -13.27 -3.27 8.98
CA GLN A 77 -12.50 -4.34 8.34
C GLN A 77 -11.00 -4.16 8.55
N ALA A 78 -10.50 -2.93 8.40
CA ALA A 78 -9.10 -2.58 8.63
C ALA A 78 -8.68 -2.77 10.09
N ASN A 79 -9.59 -2.51 11.04
CA ASN A 79 -9.46 -2.80 12.47
C ASN A 79 -8.07 -2.45 13.03
N ASN A 80 -7.69 -1.18 12.98
CA ASN A 80 -6.45 -0.63 13.54
C ASN A 80 -5.17 -1.27 12.93
N PRO A 81 -4.94 -1.12 11.61
CA PRO A 81 -3.78 -1.68 10.94
C PRO A 81 -2.49 -1.05 11.50
N LYS A 82 -1.43 -1.85 11.56
CA LYS A 82 -0.11 -1.37 12.00
C LYS A 82 0.80 -1.02 10.84
N ILE A 83 0.49 -1.55 9.66
CA ILE A 83 1.20 -1.28 8.41
C ILE A 83 0.18 -0.92 7.35
N ILE A 84 0.45 0.12 6.58
CA ILE A 84 -0.26 0.42 5.33
C ILE A 84 0.68 0.12 4.16
N TYR A 85 0.18 -0.60 3.17
CA TYR A 85 0.85 -0.81 1.88
C TYR A 85 -0.09 -0.32 0.78
N GLN A 86 0.36 0.65 -0.02
CA GLN A 86 -0.43 1.19 -1.11
C GLN A 86 0.23 0.96 -2.47
N ASP A 87 -0.53 0.40 -3.40
CA ASP A 87 -0.14 0.15 -4.79
C ASP A 87 -1.27 0.58 -5.77
N ILE A 88 -1.68 1.84 -5.67
CA ILE A 88 -2.76 2.43 -6.46
C ILE A 88 -2.18 3.18 -7.66
N ALA A 89 -2.78 2.98 -8.86
CA ALA A 89 -2.38 3.65 -10.09
C ALA A 89 -3.35 4.79 -10.43
N GLN A 90 -3.36 5.87 -9.64
CA GLN A 90 -4.18 7.06 -9.86
C GLN A 90 -3.34 8.34 -9.76
N ASN A 91 -3.83 9.42 -10.35
CA ASN A 91 -3.12 10.72 -10.32
C ASN A 91 -2.94 11.26 -8.91
N ASP A 92 -3.89 11.04 -8.04
CA ASP A 92 -3.92 11.50 -6.66
C ASP A 92 -3.50 10.43 -5.63
N GLN A 93 -2.80 9.40 -6.08
CA GLN A 93 -2.34 8.28 -5.24
C GLN A 93 -1.58 8.73 -3.99
N VAL A 94 -0.84 9.85 -4.05
CA VAL A 94 -0.13 10.42 -2.89
C VAL A 94 -1.10 10.99 -1.86
N ASP A 95 -2.18 11.64 -2.31
CA ASP A 95 -3.21 12.20 -1.41
C ASP A 95 -4.03 11.09 -0.74
N ILE A 96 -4.36 10.03 -1.47
CA ILE A 96 -4.99 8.83 -0.92
C ILE A 96 -4.10 8.23 0.18
N PHE A 97 -2.79 8.09 -0.08
CA PHE A 97 -1.84 7.56 0.90
C PHE A 97 -1.79 8.39 2.17
N ILE A 98 -1.62 9.71 2.04
CA ILE A 98 -1.56 10.64 3.18
C ILE A 98 -2.86 10.58 3.99
N ARG A 99 -4.01 10.55 3.33
CA ARG A 99 -5.33 10.48 3.98
C ARG A 99 -5.47 9.22 4.83
N ASN A 100 -5.08 8.07 4.28
CA ASN A 100 -5.13 6.80 4.99
C ASN A 100 -4.14 6.75 6.16
N CYS A 101 -2.92 7.24 5.99
CA CYS A 101 -1.94 7.33 7.07
C CYS A 101 -2.43 8.25 8.20
N ASN A 102 -3.02 9.39 7.87
CA ASN A 102 -3.57 10.32 8.87
C ASN A 102 -4.77 9.73 9.61
N TYR A 103 -5.59 8.92 8.94
CA TYR A 103 -6.78 8.31 9.54
C TYR A 103 -6.41 7.14 10.46
N PHE A 104 -5.62 6.19 9.98
CA PHE A 104 -5.30 4.96 10.70
C PHE A 104 -4.08 5.08 11.63
N LYS A 105 -3.20 6.05 11.39
CA LYS A 105 -1.95 6.27 12.16
C LYS A 105 -1.15 4.98 12.33
N PRO A 106 -0.74 4.33 11.22
CA PRO A 106 0.03 3.11 11.28
C PRO A 106 1.41 3.36 11.91
N LYS A 107 2.10 2.30 12.32
CA LYS A 107 3.50 2.39 12.77
C LYS A 107 4.45 2.69 11.61
N CYS A 108 4.14 2.15 10.44
CA CYS A 108 4.88 2.44 9.22
C CYS A 108 3.97 2.24 7.99
N ALA A 109 4.37 2.81 6.86
CA ALA A 109 3.64 2.62 5.62
C ALA A 109 4.55 2.63 4.39
N PHE A 110 4.09 1.97 3.34
CA PHE A 110 4.71 1.92 2.02
C PHE A 110 3.80 2.50 0.96
N LEU A 111 4.35 3.40 0.18
CA LEU A 111 3.73 3.91 -1.05
C LEU A 111 4.53 3.40 -2.25
N MET A 112 3.92 2.58 -3.08
CA MET A 112 4.42 2.20 -4.39
C MET A 112 3.95 3.23 -5.40
N LEU A 113 4.79 4.24 -5.68
CA LEU A 113 4.45 5.34 -6.57
C LEU A 113 4.64 4.92 -8.03
N LYS A 114 3.56 5.01 -8.83
CA LYS A 114 3.54 4.73 -10.27
C LYS A 114 3.49 6.04 -11.04
N THR A 115 4.60 6.42 -11.69
CA THR A 115 4.68 7.70 -12.41
C THR A 115 3.89 7.72 -13.72
N GLN A 116 3.63 6.56 -14.31
CA GLN A 116 2.82 6.47 -15.53
C GLN A 116 1.38 6.96 -15.34
N SER A 117 0.91 6.97 -14.10
CA SER A 117 -0.43 7.47 -13.72
C SER A 117 -0.45 8.98 -13.45
N ILE A 118 0.70 9.65 -13.50
CA ILE A 118 0.84 11.08 -13.22
C ILE A 118 1.44 11.76 -14.45
N SER A 119 0.83 12.85 -14.92
CA SER A 119 1.39 13.66 -16.01
C SER A 119 2.64 14.42 -15.53
N GLY A 120 3.76 14.25 -16.23
CA GLY A 120 5.02 14.96 -15.93
C GLY A 120 6.29 14.14 -16.23
N LYS A 121 7.45 14.75 -15.98
CA LYS A 121 8.74 14.04 -16.07
C LYS A 121 8.95 13.24 -14.77
N ASN A 122 9.21 11.94 -14.88
CA ASN A 122 9.33 11.02 -13.74
C ASN A 122 10.22 11.53 -12.59
N LYS A 123 11.35 12.16 -12.91
CA LYS A 123 12.28 12.67 -11.88
C LYS A 123 11.67 13.78 -11.03
N THR A 124 10.93 14.70 -11.64
CA THR A 124 10.24 15.78 -10.93
C THR A 124 9.15 15.23 -10.02
N ILE A 125 8.39 14.24 -10.49
CA ILE A 125 7.32 13.59 -9.72
C ILE A 125 7.87 12.94 -8.45
N PHE A 126 9.02 12.27 -8.53
CA PHE A 126 9.63 11.63 -7.36
C PHE A 126 10.09 12.66 -6.31
N GLU A 127 10.75 13.74 -6.75
CA GLU A 127 11.20 14.81 -5.84
C GLU A 127 10.01 15.55 -5.21
N ASP A 128 9.00 15.91 -6.00
CA ASP A 128 7.79 16.58 -5.50
C ASP A 128 7.06 15.70 -4.48
N THR A 129 6.95 14.39 -4.74
CA THR A 129 6.35 13.45 -3.80
C THR A 129 7.16 13.39 -2.50
N LYS A 130 8.49 13.32 -2.58
CA LYS A 130 9.36 13.33 -1.41
C LYS A 130 9.16 14.59 -0.57
N ILE A 131 9.16 15.75 -1.23
CA ILE A 131 8.93 17.04 -0.56
C ILE A 131 7.56 17.06 0.12
N LYS A 132 6.51 16.57 -0.55
CA LYS A 132 5.16 16.51 -0.01
C LYS A 132 5.08 15.60 1.23
N LEU A 133 5.68 14.41 1.16
CA LEU A 133 5.69 13.46 2.28
C LEU A 133 6.52 13.98 3.46
N ASN A 134 7.68 14.59 3.23
CA ASN A 134 8.53 15.15 4.30
C ASN A 134 7.90 16.33 5.07
N LYS A 135 6.88 16.99 4.49
CA LYS A 135 6.11 18.02 5.21
C LYS A 135 5.16 17.43 6.26
N ILE A 136 4.81 16.16 6.12
CA ILE A 136 3.77 15.49 6.92
C ILE A 136 4.38 14.43 7.86
N PHE A 137 5.38 13.70 7.37
CA PHE A 137 6.00 12.59 8.08
C PHE A 137 7.46 12.92 8.45
N LYS A 138 7.88 12.47 9.63
CA LYS A 138 9.23 12.76 10.14
C LYS A 138 10.32 11.98 9.40
N ASN A 139 10.06 10.72 9.10
CA ASN A 139 11.02 9.82 8.48
C ASN A 139 10.45 9.32 7.15
N VAL A 140 11.04 9.75 6.04
CA VAL A 140 10.67 9.34 4.69
C VAL A 140 11.91 8.81 3.99
N GLU A 141 11.94 7.51 3.75
CA GLU A 141 13.00 6.84 2.99
C GLU A 141 12.51 6.54 1.58
N ILE A 142 13.35 6.81 0.58
CA ILE A 142 13.08 6.41 -0.81
C ILE A 142 13.85 5.12 -1.09
N ILE A 143 13.12 4.09 -1.50
CA ILE A 143 13.70 2.83 -1.95
C ILE A 143 13.68 2.82 -3.48
N ASN A 144 14.86 2.85 -4.09
CA ASN A 144 14.98 2.82 -5.54
C ASN A 144 14.70 1.40 -6.06
N ILE A 145 13.55 1.24 -6.68
CA ILE A 145 13.10 -0.03 -7.28
C ILE A 145 13.09 0.01 -8.81
N ASN A 146 13.62 1.08 -9.42
CA ASN A 146 13.61 1.29 -10.86
C ASN A 146 14.29 0.16 -11.66
N LYS A 147 15.24 -0.56 -11.03
CA LYS A 147 15.90 -1.73 -11.63
C LYS A 147 14.91 -2.90 -11.86
N TRP A 148 13.89 -3.01 -11.02
CA TRP A 148 12.90 -4.10 -11.06
C TRP A 148 11.56 -3.66 -11.66
N ALA A 149 11.21 -2.37 -11.50
CA ALA A 149 9.97 -1.78 -11.98
C ALA A 149 10.23 -0.37 -12.53
N LYS A 150 10.42 -0.26 -13.84
CA LYS A 150 10.65 1.04 -14.51
C LYS A 150 9.47 2.00 -14.26
N GLY A 151 9.78 3.26 -13.95
CA GLY A 151 8.77 4.27 -13.65
C GLY A 151 8.08 4.10 -12.30
N HIS A 152 8.66 3.28 -11.41
CA HIS A 152 8.18 3.11 -10.04
C HIS A 152 9.22 3.56 -9.04
N SER A 153 8.74 4.04 -7.90
CA SER A 153 9.56 4.31 -6.72
C SER A 153 8.77 3.89 -5.48
N ALA A 154 9.45 3.35 -4.49
CA ALA A 154 8.83 3.02 -3.22
C ALA A 154 9.24 4.04 -2.16
N TYR A 155 8.28 4.47 -1.36
CA TYR A 155 8.49 5.33 -0.19
C TYR A 155 8.12 4.56 1.05
N TYR A 156 9.03 4.51 2.00
CA TYR A 156 8.79 4.01 3.34
C TYR A 156 8.68 5.17 4.31
N ILE A 157 7.68 5.14 5.17
CA ILE A 157 7.50 6.13 6.24
C ILE A 157 7.35 5.44 7.60
N GLU A 158 7.87 6.10 8.63
CA GLU A 158 7.78 5.66 10.01
C GLU A 158 7.48 6.82 10.95
#